data_50cbb2a448d6e7504e8372a6ea4a8e01
#
_entry.id   50cbb2a448d6e7504e8372a6ea4a8e01
#
_cell.length_a   1.000
_cell.length_b   1.000
_cell.length_c   1.000
_cell.angle_alpha   90.00
_cell.angle_beta   90.00
_cell.angle_gamma   90.00
#
_symmetry.space_group_name_H-M   'P 1'
#
loop_
_entity.id
_entity.type
_entity.pdbx_description
1 polymer ?
#
loop_
_entity_poly.entity_id
_entity_poly.type
_entity_poly.pdbx_seq_one_letter_code
_entity_poly.pdbx_strand_id
1 'polypeptide(L)'
;MSEEPVEIVNDALGYNVKYSLDSFLHDYNTQVTTYSGYPLFQEMESSSLDQLIKWNTARKIAYNGSILHFMRSMYQKKLKEEGFEIQFVIKKNDKETALKLKDFYGSVNYSMDDSINIVEITPNQNQVAIIYKDEESSPLYLEANPEASAKFQLSVVNFLPKESLAIEQNGYYYEQNDITI
;
A
#
# COMPACT_ATOMS: atom_id res chain seq x y z
N MET A 1 10.74 -24.80 -7.82
CA MET A 1 10.25 -24.54 -6.44
C MET A 1 11.44 -24.74 -5.51
N SER A 2 11.64 -23.83 -4.57
CA SER A 2 12.58 -24.06 -3.47
C SER A 2 11.93 -25.10 -2.52
N GLU A 3 12.63 -26.19 -2.20
CA GLU A 3 12.12 -27.19 -1.24
C GLU A 3 12.10 -26.61 0.19
N GLU A 4 12.92 -25.61 0.47
CA GLU A 4 13.00 -24.92 1.75
C GLU A 4 12.70 -23.43 1.60
N PRO A 5 12.05 -22.80 2.60
CA PRO A 5 11.82 -21.37 2.62
C PRO A 5 13.15 -20.57 2.56
N VAL A 6 13.12 -19.43 1.90
CA VAL A 6 14.23 -18.46 1.94
C VAL A 6 14.20 -17.77 3.32
N GLU A 7 15.30 -17.81 4.04
CA GLU A 7 15.42 -17.10 5.31
C GLU A 7 15.98 -15.68 5.09
N ILE A 8 15.25 -14.68 5.56
CA ILE A 8 15.61 -13.27 5.45
C ILE A 8 15.67 -12.67 6.84
N VAL A 9 16.81 -12.12 7.20
CA VAL A 9 17.01 -11.41 8.47
C VAL A 9 16.83 -9.91 8.22
N ASN A 10 15.85 -9.28 8.87
CA ASN A 10 15.61 -7.85 8.80
C ASN A 10 15.92 -7.21 10.15
N ASP A 11 17.19 -6.87 10.36
CA ASP A 11 17.66 -6.22 11.60
C ASP A 11 17.07 -4.82 11.80
N ALA A 12 16.72 -4.12 10.72
CA ALA A 12 16.16 -2.78 10.82
C ALA A 12 14.78 -2.79 11.47
N LEU A 13 13.97 -3.81 11.18
CA LEU A 13 12.61 -3.97 11.72
C LEU A 13 12.54 -5.04 12.81
N GLY A 14 13.61 -5.81 13.07
CA GLY A 14 13.64 -6.88 14.05
C GLY A 14 12.76 -8.06 13.69
N TYR A 15 12.81 -8.51 12.42
CA TYR A 15 12.10 -9.69 11.96
C TYR A 15 13.03 -10.73 11.35
N ASN A 16 12.78 -11.98 11.66
CA ASN A 16 13.20 -13.13 10.86
C ASN A 16 12.02 -13.50 9.94
N VAL A 17 12.24 -13.51 8.64
CA VAL A 17 11.18 -13.81 7.67
C VAL A 17 11.53 -15.13 6.97
N LYS A 18 10.62 -16.09 7.06
CA LYS A 18 10.67 -17.32 6.26
C LYS A 18 9.76 -17.14 5.06
N TYR A 19 10.34 -17.05 3.87
CA TYR A 19 9.60 -16.82 2.64
C TYR A 19 9.50 -18.11 1.84
N SER A 20 8.29 -18.71 1.82
CA SER A 20 8.01 -19.88 0.98
C SER A 20 7.75 -19.40 -0.45
N LEU A 21 8.75 -19.53 -1.32
CA LEU A 21 8.67 -19.10 -2.71
C LEU A 21 7.82 -20.08 -3.52
N ASP A 22 6.73 -19.59 -4.10
CA ASP A 22 5.83 -20.36 -4.98
C ASP A 22 6.27 -20.27 -6.44
N SER A 23 6.49 -19.06 -6.93
CA SER A 23 6.96 -18.83 -8.30
C SER A 23 8.00 -17.71 -8.37
N PHE A 24 8.89 -17.83 -9.35
CA PHE A 24 9.86 -16.81 -9.71
C PHE A 24 10.06 -16.81 -11.22
N LEU A 25 9.83 -15.69 -11.86
CA LEU A 25 10.00 -15.50 -13.30
C LEU A 25 10.78 -14.22 -13.54
N HIS A 26 11.81 -14.29 -14.37
CA HIS A 26 12.52 -13.13 -14.87
C HIS A 26 12.42 -13.07 -16.40
N ASP A 27 11.86 -12.01 -16.94
CA ASP A 27 11.83 -11.73 -18.37
C ASP A 27 13.05 -10.87 -18.74
N TYR A 28 13.98 -11.45 -19.45
CA TYR A 28 15.21 -10.79 -19.87
C TYR A 28 14.99 -9.71 -20.96
N ASN A 29 13.86 -9.74 -21.67
CA ASN A 29 13.57 -8.73 -22.69
C ASN A 29 13.04 -7.46 -22.07
N THR A 30 12.13 -7.58 -21.10
CA THR A 30 11.52 -6.46 -20.39
C THR A 30 12.27 -6.06 -19.12
N GLN A 31 13.22 -6.88 -18.67
CA GLN A 31 13.95 -6.74 -17.42
C GLN A 31 13.01 -6.76 -16.19
N VAL A 32 11.83 -7.37 -16.33
CA VAL A 32 10.84 -7.49 -15.26
C VAL A 32 11.03 -8.81 -14.54
N THR A 33 11.07 -8.74 -13.21
CA THR A 33 11.07 -9.92 -12.33
C THR A 33 9.74 -9.99 -11.60
N THR A 34 9.06 -11.11 -11.71
CA THR A 34 7.83 -11.41 -10.97
C THR A 34 8.08 -12.60 -10.06
N TYR A 35 7.64 -12.49 -8.83
CA TYR A 35 7.69 -13.60 -7.88
C TYR A 35 6.45 -13.62 -7.01
N SER A 36 6.04 -14.81 -6.58
CA SER A 36 4.96 -15.01 -5.63
C SER A 36 5.39 -15.97 -4.52
N GLY A 37 4.76 -15.85 -3.37
CA GLY A 37 5.05 -16.71 -2.22
C GLY A 37 4.40 -16.19 -0.94
N TYR A 38 4.70 -16.87 0.16
CA TYR A 38 4.07 -16.66 1.46
C TYR A 38 5.13 -16.32 2.50
N PRO A 39 5.17 -15.08 3.01
CA PRO A 39 6.08 -14.71 4.09
C PRO A 39 5.51 -15.11 5.45
N LEU A 40 6.34 -15.71 6.30
CA LEU A 40 6.09 -15.88 7.72
C LEU A 40 7.03 -14.97 8.50
N PHE A 41 6.48 -13.97 9.17
CA PHE A 41 7.23 -13.04 10.01
C PHE A 41 7.34 -13.56 11.43
N GLN A 42 8.56 -13.63 11.95
CA GLN A 42 8.85 -13.94 13.34
C GLN A 42 9.58 -12.75 13.95
N GLU A 43 9.05 -12.22 15.05
CA GLU A 43 9.73 -11.13 15.75
C GLU A 43 11.02 -11.63 16.39
N MET A 44 12.08 -10.83 16.28
CA MET A 44 13.32 -11.07 16.98
C MET A 44 13.15 -10.74 18.45
N GLU A 45 13.77 -11.54 19.30
CA GLU A 45 13.87 -11.28 20.74
C GLU A 45 15.08 -10.41 21.05
N SER A 46 14.96 -9.52 22.03
CA SER A 46 16.06 -8.75 22.57
C SER A 46 15.90 -8.55 24.08
N SER A 47 16.98 -8.71 24.82
CA SER A 47 17.02 -8.32 26.23
C SER A 47 17.21 -6.82 26.44
N SER A 48 17.53 -6.06 25.39
CA SER A 48 17.70 -4.62 25.42
C SER A 48 16.37 -3.92 25.16
N LEU A 49 15.87 -3.17 26.13
CA LEU A 49 14.68 -2.34 25.98
C LEU A 49 14.85 -1.28 24.87
N ASP A 50 16.02 -0.69 24.77
CA ASP A 50 16.33 0.31 23.73
C ASP A 50 16.20 -0.28 22.32
N GLN A 51 16.67 -1.54 22.14
CA GLN A 51 16.52 -2.23 20.86
C GLN A 51 15.06 -2.53 20.52
N LEU A 52 14.25 -2.94 21.49
CA LEU A 52 12.81 -3.17 21.28
C LEU A 52 12.08 -1.89 20.92
N ILE A 53 12.39 -0.77 21.59
CA ILE A 53 11.83 0.55 21.27
C ILE A 53 12.24 0.97 19.85
N LYS A 54 13.51 0.77 19.46
CA LYS A 54 14.01 1.07 18.12
C LYS A 54 13.24 0.29 17.05
N TRP A 55 13.07 -1.01 17.23
CA TRP A 55 12.32 -1.84 16.29
C TRP A 55 10.85 -1.42 16.19
N ASN A 56 10.18 -1.22 17.33
CA ASN A 56 8.78 -0.77 17.34
C ASN A 56 8.60 0.58 16.63
N THR A 57 9.53 1.50 16.83
CA THR A 57 9.52 2.81 16.15
C THR A 57 9.71 2.64 14.65
N ALA A 58 10.69 1.83 14.23
CA ALA A 58 10.97 1.55 12.82
C ALA A 58 9.78 0.86 12.13
N ARG A 59 9.13 -0.11 12.80
CA ARG A 59 7.92 -0.78 12.31
C ARG A 59 6.76 0.19 12.10
N LYS A 60 6.56 1.10 13.06
CA LYS A 60 5.52 2.13 12.94
C LYS A 60 5.77 3.07 11.76
N ILE A 61 7.02 3.49 11.56
CA ILE A 61 7.41 4.31 10.40
C ILE A 61 7.17 3.55 9.10
N ALA A 62 7.60 2.29 9.01
CA ALA A 62 7.39 1.47 7.81
C ALA A 62 5.92 1.15 7.52
N TYR A 63 5.06 1.12 8.53
CA TYR A 63 3.63 0.89 8.40
C TYR A 63 2.88 2.14 7.94
N ASN A 64 3.18 3.29 8.53
CA ASN A 64 2.50 4.55 8.24
C ASN A 64 2.67 4.91 6.75
N GLY A 65 1.57 5.32 6.10
CA GLY A 65 1.55 5.65 4.67
C GLY A 65 1.70 4.46 3.71
N SER A 66 1.98 3.24 4.22
CA SER A 66 2.10 2.05 3.38
C SER A 66 0.78 1.65 2.74
N ILE A 67 0.84 0.84 1.67
CA ILE A 67 -0.36 0.26 1.05
C ILE A 67 -1.18 -0.57 2.05
N LEU A 68 -0.53 -1.27 2.97
CA LEU A 68 -1.20 -2.03 4.03
C LEU A 68 -1.99 -1.10 4.97
N HIS A 69 -1.40 0.03 5.37
CA HIS A 69 -2.07 1.05 6.17
C HIS A 69 -3.28 1.62 5.42
N PHE A 70 -3.11 1.96 4.15
CA PHE A 70 -4.17 2.47 3.29
C PHE A 70 -5.34 1.49 3.16
N MET A 71 -5.07 0.21 2.86
CA MET A 71 -6.11 -0.82 2.70
C MET A 71 -6.88 -1.08 4.00
N ARG A 72 -6.19 -1.14 5.14
CA ARG A 72 -6.85 -1.26 6.46
C ARG A 72 -7.72 -0.06 6.77
N SER A 73 -7.24 1.15 6.50
CA SER A 73 -7.99 2.38 6.70
C SER A 73 -9.22 2.45 5.79
N MET A 74 -9.10 1.94 4.57
CA MET A 74 -10.20 1.84 3.61
C MET A 74 -11.26 0.84 4.08
N TYR A 75 -10.84 -0.36 4.51
CA TYR A 75 -11.73 -1.36 5.08
C TYR A 75 -12.53 -0.81 6.28
N GLN A 76 -11.86 -0.08 7.16
CA GLN A 76 -12.47 0.48 8.39
C GLN A 76 -13.25 1.79 8.16
N LYS A 77 -13.28 2.32 6.95
CA LYS A 77 -13.81 3.66 6.62
C LYS A 77 -13.15 4.81 7.40
N LYS A 78 -11.85 4.68 7.70
CA LYS A 78 -11.09 5.65 8.50
C LYS A 78 -10.03 6.41 7.71
N LEU A 79 -10.10 6.44 6.38
CA LEU A 79 -9.08 7.09 5.55
C LEU A 79 -8.72 8.50 6.02
N LYS A 80 -9.73 9.32 6.30
CA LYS A 80 -9.50 10.70 6.73
C LYS A 80 -8.90 10.79 8.13
N GLU A 81 -9.31 9.91 9.04
CA GLU A 81 -8.83 9.85 10.42
C GLU A 81 -7.37 9.37 10.49
N GLU A 82 -7.01 8.48 9.55
CA GLU A 82 -5.67 7.92 9.41
C GLU A 82 -4.76 8.74 8.45
N GLY A 83 -5.11 10.02 8.19
CA GLY A 83 -4.27 10.95 7.45
C GLY A 83 -4.34 10.87 5.92
N PHE A 84 -5.20 10.02 5.36
CA PHE A 84 -5.33 9.89 3.91
C PHE A 84 -6.36 10.87 3.33
N GLU A 85 -6.01 11.45 2.19
CA GLU A 85 -6.92 12.21 1.34
C GLU A 85 -6.91 11.61 -0.07
N ILE A 86 -8.09 11.35 -0.64
CA ILE A 86 -8.22 10.84 -2.00
C ILE A 86 -8.78 11.93 -2.90
N GLN A 87 -8.18 12.05 -4.08
CA GLN A 87 -8.60 12.95 -5.14
C GLN A 87 -8.78 12.16 -6.42
N PHE A 88 -9.88 12.40 -7.17
CA PHE A 88 -10.00 11.86 -8.52
C PHE A 88 -9.11 12.63 -9.48
N VAL A 89 -8.36 11.92 -10.30
CA VAL A 89 -7.60 12.53 -11.39
C VAL A 89 -8.47 12.51 -12.63
N ILE A 90 -8.84 13.70 -13.09
CA ILE A 90 -9.67 13.87 -14.30
C ILE A 90 -8.88 14.61 -15.38
N LYS A 91 -9.01 14.17 -16.61
CA LYS A 91 -8.40 14.83 -17.76
C LYS A 91 -9.39 15.85 -18.35
N LYS A 92 -9.00 17.13 -18.34
CA LYS A 92 -9.77 18.24 -18.93
C LYS A 92 -8.87 19.06 -19.83
N ASN A 93 -9.23 19.18 -21.12
CA ASN A 93 -8.45 19.92 -22.12
C ASN A 93 -6.97 19.49 -22.15
N ASP A 94 -6.71 18.19 -22.22
CA ASP A 94 -5.38 17.56 -22.18
C ASP A 94 -4.53 17.85 -20.94
N LYS A 95 -5.12 18.42 -19.90
CA LYS A 95 -4.49 18.62 -18.59
C LYS A 95 -5.13 17.72 -17.56
N GLU A 96 -4.31 17.07 -16.78
CA GLU A 96 -4.75 16.36 -15.59
C GLU A 96 -5.08 17.36 -14.49
N THR A 97 -6.22 17.15 -13.85
CA THR A 97 -6.70 17.98 -12.75
C THR A 97 -7.16 17.09 -11.62
N ALA A 98 -6.66 17.34 -10.44
CA ALA A 98 -7.07 16.62 -9.24
C ALA A 98 -8.36 17.23 -8.68
N LEU A 99 -9.38 16.40 -8.49
CA LEU A 99 -10.65 16.77 -7.88
C LEU A 99 -10.73 16.20 -6.47
N LYS A 100 -10.65 17.08 -5.48
CA LYS A 100 -10.80 16.71 -4.08
C LYS A 100 -12.21 16.24 -3.78
N LEU A 101 -12.33 15.06 -3.18
CA LEU A 101 -13.60 14.49 -2.77
C LEU A 101 -13.95 14.95 -1.36
N LYS A 102 -15.20 15.36 -1.17
CA LYS A 102 -15.73 15.67 0.16
C LYS A 102 -16.05 14.38 0.94
N ASP A 103 -16.58 13.41 0.21
CA ASP A 103 -16.93 12.08 0.72
C ASP A 103 -16.48 11.04 -0.31
N PHE A 104 -15.39 10.34 0.01
CA PHE A 104 -14.88 9.28 -0.84
C PHE A 104 -15.86 8.10 -0.91
N TYR A 105 -16.37 7.65 0.24
CA TYR A 105 -17.22 6.47 0.29
C TYR A 105 -18.58 6.65 -0.40
N GLY A 106 -19.11 7.88 -0.39
CA GLY A 106 -20.29 8.25 -1.18
C GLY A 106 -20.01 8.43 -2.68
N SER A 107 -18.73 8.48 -3.07
CA SER A 107 -18.30 8.69 -4.46
C SER A 107 -17.82 7.41 -5.16
N VAL A 108 -17.89 6.27 -4.48
CA VAL A 108 -17.52 4.94 -4.99
C VAL A 108 -18.64 3.93 -4.64
N ASN A 109 -18.66 2.81 -5.33
CA ASN A 109 -19.50 1.70 -4.89
C ASN A 109 -18.73 0.96 -3.79
N TYR A 110 -19.21 1.08 -2.57
CA TYR A 110 -18.64 0.43 -1.39
C TYR A 110 -19.67 -0.53 -0.81
N SER A 111 -19.36 -1.81 -0.79
CA SER A 111 -20.17 -2.84 -0.16
C SER A 111 -19.36 -3.67 0.81
N MET A 112 -19.97 -4.13 1.88
CA MET A 112 -19.37 -5.05 2.84
C MET A 112 -20.17 -6.33 2.87
N ASP A 113 -19.51 -7.47 2.69
CA ASP A 113 -20.07 -8.79 2.90
C ASP A 113 -19.67 -9.27 4.30
N ASP A 114 -20.61 -9.16 5.24
CA ASP A 114 -20.38 -9.55 6.64
C ASP A 114 -20.20 -11.06 6.81
N SER A 115 -20.62 -11.87 5.84
CA SER A 115 -20.50 -13.34 5.92
C SER A 115 -19.07 -13.83 5.74
N ILE A 116 -18.28 -13.10 4.97
CA ILE A 116 -16.88 -13.41 4.66
C ILE A 116 -15.92 -12.32 5.12
N ASN A 117 -16.42 -11.23 5.75
CA ASN A 117 -15.65 -10.09 6.21
C ASN A 117 -14.78 -9.45 5.12
N ILE A 118 -15.33 -9.30 3.92
CA ILE A 118 -14.69 -8.66 2.78
C ILE A 118 -15.43 -7.37 2.44
N VAL A 119 -14.67 -6.33 2.16
CA VAL A 119 -15.14 -5.08 1.59
C VAL A 119 -14.82 -5.04 0.12
N GLU A 120 -15.82 -4.80 -0.72
CA GLU A 120 -15.65 -4.56 -2.14
C GLU A 120 -15.81 -3.07 -2.45
N ILE A 121 -14.87 -2.53 -3.23
CA ILE A 121 -14.86 -1.14 -3.68
C ILE A 121 -14.69 -1.11 -5.18
N THR A 122 -15.68 -0.54 -5.87
CA THR A 122 -15.56 -0.28 -7.31
C THR A 122 -15.40 1.23 -7.52
N PRO A 123 -14.20 1.69 -7.93
CA PRO A 123 -13.96 3.09 -8.20
C PRO A 123 -14.78 3.59 -9.40
N ASN A 124 -15.30 4.82 -9.31
CA ASN A 124 -15.97 5.47 -10.43
C ASN A 124 -14.99 6.14 -11.41
N GLN A 125 -13.71 6.15 -11.07
CA GLN A 125 -12.62 6.70 -11.87
C GLN A 125 -11.46 5.71 -11.90
N ASN A 126 -10.82 5.59 -13.05
CA ASN A 126 -9.70 4.67 -13.21
C ASN A 126 -8.41 5.17 -12.56
N GLN A 127 -8.31 6.46 -12.26
CA GLN A 127 -7.11 7.05 -11.68
C GLN A 127 -7.46 7.90 -10.47
N VAL A 128 -6.77 7.64 -9.37
CA VAL A 128 -6.91 8.39 -8.13
C VAL A 128 -5.53 8.83 -7.63
N ALA A 129 -5.47 10.04 -7.09
CA ALA A 129 -4.34 10.52 -6.32
C ALA A 129 -4.61 10.27 -4.83
N ILE A 130 -3.69 9.62 -4.16
CA ILE A 130 -3.72 9.35 -2.73
C ILE A 130 -2.67 10.23 -2.07
N ILE A 131 -3.10 11.08 -1.17
CA ILE A 131 -2.25 11.97 -0.39
C ILE A 131 -2.21 11.44 1.03
N TYR A 132 -1.00 11.17 1.54
CA TYR A 132 -0.77 10.87 2.95
C TYR A 132 -0.14 12.09 3.62
N LYS A 133 -0.81 12.63 4.67
CA LYS A 133 -0.48 13.94 5.24
C LYS A 133 0.41 13.87 6.47
N ASP A 134 0.48 12.71 7.10
CA ASP A 134 1.14 12.54 8.38
C ASP A 134 2.62 12.16 8.22
N GLU A 135 3.13 12.19 6.98
CA GLU A 135 4.54 11.97 6.68
C GLU A 135 5.03 12.90 5.57
N GLU A 136 6.21 13.46 5.76
CA GLU A 136 6.89 14.27 4.76
C GLU A 136 7.51 13.39 3.67
N SER A 137 7.63 13.93 2.47
CA SER A 137 8.34 13.25 1.38
C SER A 137 9.81 13.07 1.71
N SER A 138 10.37 11.91 1.37
CA SER A 138 11.78 11.64 1.64
C SER A 138 12.72 12.59 0.87
N PRO A 139 13.88 12.95 1.42
CA PRO A 139 14.86 13.81 0.73
C PRO A 139 15.27 13.26 -0.65
N LEU A 140 15.44 11.94 -0.76
CA LEU A 140 15.80 11.27 -2.03
C LEU A 140 14.68 11.41 -3.07
N TYR A 141 13.41 11.31 -2.64
CA TYR A 141 12.29 11.51 -3.54
C TYR A 141 12.22 12.96 -4.04
N LEU A 142 12.44 13.94 -3.15
CA LEU A 142 12.41 15.36 -3.51
C LEU A 142 13.58 15.75 -4.41
N GLU A 143 14.75 15.14 -4.24
CA GLU A 143 15.89 15.34 -5.14
C GLU A 143 15.57 14.86 -6.57
N ALA A 144 14.89 13.72 -6.70
CA ALA A 144 14.46 13.19 -8.00
C ALA A 144 13.23 13.90 -8.57
N ASN A 145 12.41 14.56 -7.72
CA ASN A 145 11.15 15.20 -8.08
C ASN A 145 11.06 16.62 -7.48
N PRO A 146 11.79 17.61 -8.02
CA PRO A 146 11.87 18.95 -7.43
C PRO A 146 10.55 19.70 -7.32
N GLU A 147 9.56 19.33 -8.15
CA GLU A 147 8.20 19.93 -8.13
C GLU A 147 7.27 19.29 -7.09
N ALA A 148 7.72 18.20 -6.44
CA ALA A 148 6.91 17.50 -5.45
C ALA A 148 6.80 18.30 -4.14
N SER A 149 5.68 18.10 -3.43
CA SER A 149 5.51 18.71 -2.11
C SER A 149 6.38 18.02 -1.06
N ALA A 150 7.09 18.81 -0.26
CA ALA A 150 7.80 18.29 0.91
C ALA A 150 6.87 17.93 2.09
N LYS A 151 5.62 18.43 2.10
CA LYS A 151 4.72 18.38 3.26
C LYS A 151 3.86 17.13 3.36
N PHE A 152 3.81 16.34 2.31
CA PHE A 152 2.97 15.14 2.24
C PHE A 152 3.50 14.20 1.16
N GLN A 153 3.17 12.93 1.28
CA GLN A 153 3.43 11.94 0.24
C GLN A 153 2.25 11.89 -0.74
N LEU A 154 2.55 11.74 -2.02
CA LEU A 154 1.58 11.61 -3.10
C LEU A 154 1.86 10.33 -3.89
N SER A 155 0.86 9.49 -4.03
CA SER A 155 0.86 8.35 -4.95
C SER A 155 -0.30 8.48 -5.92
N VAL A 156 -0.07 8.12 -7.19
CA VAL A 156 -1.13 8.01 -8.19
C VAL A 156 -1.40 6.55 -8.44
N VAL A 157 -2.63 6.13 -8.19
CA VAL A 157 -3.07 4.75 -8.32
C VAL A 157 -3.99 4.62 -9.52
N ASN A 158 -3.68 3.66 -10.39
CA ASN A 158 -4.52 3.33 -11.53
C ASN A 158 -5.25 2.02 -11.24
N PHE A 159 -6.56 2.02 -11.48
CA PHE A 159 -7.42 0.84 -11.39
C PHE A 159 -7.81 0.38 -12.80
N LEU A 160 -7.92 -0.92 -12.99
CA LEU A 160 -8.53 -1.42 -14.22
C LEU A 160 -10.01 -1.01 -14.29
N PRO A 161 -10.51 -0.62 -15.47
CA PRO A 161 -11.88 -0.16 -15.62
C PRO A 161 -12.90 -1.22 -15.22
N LYS A 162 -13.83 -0.85 -14.33
CA LYS A 162 -14.96 -1.70 -13.87
C LYS A 162 -14.55 -2.88 -12.97
N GLU A 163 -13.28 -3.02 -12.63
CA GLU A 163 -12.86 -4.02 -11.65
C GLU A 163 -13.14 -3.51 -10.23
N SER A 164 -13.49 -4.40 -9.34
CA SER A 164 -13.65 -4.11 -7.93
C SER A 164 -12.43 -4.56 -7.16
N LEU A 165 -12.08 -3.80 -6.15
CA LEU A 165 -11.02 -4.12 -5.21
C LEU A 165 -11.66 -4.80 -4.00
N ALA A 166 -11.33 -6.05 -3.75
CA ALA A 166 -11.77 -6.81 -2.57
C ALA A 166 -10.70 -6.76 -1.48
N ILE A 167 -11.08 -6.28 -0.28
CA ILE A 167 -10.17 -6.03 0.84
C ILE A 167 -10.62 -6.80 2.07
N GLU A 168 -9.71 -7.53 2.71
CA GLU A 168 -9.91 -8.17 4.00
C GLU A 168 -9.61 -7.23 5.17
N GLN A 169 -10.11 -7.58 6.35
CA GLN A 169 -9.89 -6.81 7.58
C GLN A 169 -8.40 -6.60 7.93
N ASN A 170 -7.56 -7.58 7.60
CA ASN A 170 -6.11 -7.51 7.83
C ASN A 170 -5.39 -6.57 6.86
N GLY A 171 -6.08 -6.05 5.83
CA GLY A 171 -5.53 -5.19 4.78
C GLY A 171 -5.00 -5.95 3.55
N TYR A 172 -5.14 -7.29 3.53
CA TYR A 172 -4.91 -8.04 2.30
C TYR A 172 -5.95 -7.64 1.27
N TYR A 173 -5.54 -7.51 0.03
CA TYR A 173 -6.44 -7.22 -1.09
C TYR A 173 -6.17 -8.22 -2.22
N TYR A 174 -7.25 -8.62 -2.84
CA TYR A 174 -7.22 -9.46 -4.02
C TYR A 174 -6.84 -8.59 -5.24
N GLU A 175 -6.89 -9.11 -6.43
CA GLU A 175 -6.69 -8.36 -7.68
C GLU A 175 -5.44 -7.43 -7.65
N GLN A 176 -4.34 -7.91 -7.07
CA GLN A 176 -3.10 -7.09 -6.92
C GLN A 176 -2.52 -6.63 -8.26
N ASN A 177 -2.81 -7.34 -9.34
CA ASN A 177 -2.38 -6.98 -10.69
C ASN A 177 -3.26 -5.88 -11.34
N ASP A 178 -4.43 -5.59 -10.74
CA ASP A 178 -5.38 -4.61 -11.25
C ASP A 178 -5.08 -3.19 -10.74
N ILE A 179 -4.09 -3.08 -9.86
CA ILE A 179 -3.62 -1.82 -9.30
C ILE A 179 -2.17 -1.59 -9.73
N THR A 180 -1.90 -0.41 -10.27
CA THR A 180 -0.53 0.10 -10.51
C THR A 180 -0.33 1.43 -9.79
N ILE A 181 0.83 1.59 -9.16
CA ILE A 181 1.19 2.77 -8.37
C ILE A 181 2.38 3.48 -9.03
#